data_8bdcff1d236cd839140f78252059940c
#
_entry.id   8bdcff1d236cd839140f78252059940c
#
_cell.length_a   1.000
_cell.length_b   1.000
_cell.length_c   1.000
_cell.angle_alpha   90.00
_cell.angle_beta   90.00
_cell.angle_gamma   90.00
#
_symmetry.space_group_name_H-M   'P 1'
#
loop_
_entity.id
_entity.type
_entity.pdbx_description
1 polymer ?
#
loop_
_entity_poly.entity_id
_entity_poly.type
_entity_poly.pdbx_seq_one_letter_code
_entity_poly.pdbx_strand_id
1 'polypeptide(L)'
;MQCFLRAVGARFDDLALRPFEAGDAVAAPWPALRDWCLADLPAAPWSVACHAGPDRVLPMRRAGAFALELDGTHRLQACTGALGRLQLRLAVKLQDAQFSRPAQAGDVWDSGYVPDTQSAWQALTHFEPRRPTFIVIRGSMEAGLAQALATLGNRGFAKPVRVLVLAGDGQAPLPGALHIPA
;
A
#
# COMPACT_ATOMS: atom_id res chain seq x y z
N MET A 1 -19.48 1.29 2.72
CA MET A 1 -19.31 -0.07 2.16
C MET A 1 -17.83 -0.47 2.01
N GLN A 2 -16.90 0.48 1.87
CA GLN A 2 -15.44 0.28 1.90
C GLN A 2 -14.91 -0.31 3.22
N CYS A 3 -15.52 0.03 4.35
CA CYS A 3 -15.15 -0.51 5.66
C CYS A 3 -15.24 -2.04 5.79
N PHE A 4 -15.95 -2.74 4.91
CA PHE A 4 -16.29 -4.14 5.18
C PHE A 4 -15.19 -5.15 4.80
N LEU A 5 -14.43 -4.91 3.73
CA LEU A 5 -13.26 -5.75 3.41
C LEU A 5 -12.10 -5.46 4.37
N ARG A 6 -12.04 -4.24 4.89
CA ARG A 6 -11.06 -3.83 5.91
C ARG A 6 -11.37 -4.33 7.31
N ALA A 7 -12.66 -4.43 7.68
CA ALA A 7 -13.09 -4.95 8.99
C ALA A 7 -12.75 -6.43 9.22
N VAL A 8 -12.35 -7.14 8.17
CA VAL A 8 -12.00 -8.57 8.24
C VAL A 8 -10.51 -8.77 8.49
N GLY A 9 -9.91 -8.07 9.44
CA GLY A 9 -8.61 -8.49 9.96
C GLY A 9 -7.48 -7.47 10.00
N ALA A 10 -7.68 -6.27 9.48
CA ALA A 10 -6.66 -5.24 9.61
C ALA A 10 -6.74 -4.61 11.00
N ARG A 11 -5.70 -4.76 11.80
CA ARG A 11 -5.44 -3.86 12.93
C ARG A 11 -4.92 -2.52 12.40
N PHE A 12 -5.66 -1.92 11.46
CA PHE A 12 -5.34 -0.57 10.98
C PHE A 12 -5.65 0.50 12.02
N ASP A 13 -6.42 0.15 13.07
CA ASP A 13 -6.79 1.09 14.13
C ASP A 13 -5.57 1.55 14.96
N ASP A 14 -4.52 0.71 15.04
CA ASP A 14 -3.27 1.06 15.72
C ASP A 14 -2.28 1.81 14.82
N LEU A 15 -2.59 1.89 13.52
CA LEU A 15 -1.73 2.51 12.53
C LEU A 15 -2.41 3.75 11.98
N ALA A 16 -1.68 4.81 11.90
CA ALA A 16 -2.06 6.02 11.22
C ALA A 16 -2.23 5.85 9.68
N LEU A 17 -2.48 4.63 9.20
CA LEU A 17 -2.81 4.34 7.80
C LEU A 17 -4.26 4.72 7.53
N ARG A 18 -4.44 5.72 6.67
CA ARG A 18 -5.74 6.14 6.21
C ARG A 18 -6.09 5.47 4.89
N PRO A 19 -7.34 5.01 4.74
CA PRO A 19 -7.81 4.46 3.47
C PRO A 19 -7.92 5.52 2.39
N PHE A 20 -7.71 5.10 1.15
CA PHE A 20 -8.13 5.90 0.00
C PHE A 20 -9.65 5.84 -0.18
N GLU A 21 -10.26 6.96 -0.54
CA GLU A 21 -11.67 7.02 -0.90
C GLU A 21 -11.82 6.96 -2.43
N ALA A 22 -12.95 6.42 -2.90
CA ALA A 22 -13.20 6.27 -4.33
C ALA A 22 -13.21 7.63 -5.08
N GLY A 23 -13.60 8.70 -4.40
CA GLY A 23 -13.60 10.05 -4.95
C GLY A 23 -12.20 10.65 -5.16
N ASP A 24 -11.20 10.13 -4.48
CA ASP A 24 -9.82 10.62 -4.56
C ASP A 24 -9.04 9.98 -5.72
N ALA A 25 -9.59 8.93 -6.33
CA ALA A 25 -8.92 8.17 -7.36
C ALA A 25 -9.15 8.74 -8.76
N VAL A 26 -8.09 8.80 -9.57
CA VAL A 26 -8.18 9.03 -11.01
C VAL A 26 -7.89 7.72 -11.72
N ALA A 27 -8.74 7.32 -12.62
CA ALA A 27 -8.62 6.06 -13.37
C ALA A 27 -7.49 6.05 -14.41
N ALA A 28 -6.45 6.86 -14.23
CA ALA A 28 -5.28 6.84 -15.12
C ALA A 28 -4.31 5.75 -14.66
N PRO A 29 -4.05 4.73 -15.50
CA PRO A 29 -3.13 3.66 -15.14
C PRO A 29 -1.72 4.21 -14.90
N TRP A 30 -1.03 3.60 -13.94
CA TRP A 30 0.39 3.87 -13.67
C TRP A 30 1.20 2.57 -13.81
N PRO A 31 1.55 2.18 -15.05
CA PRO A 31 2.17 0.88 -15.31
C PRO A 31 3.44 0.65 -14.51
N ALA A 32 4.33 1.64 -14.47
CA ALA A 32 5.59 1.53 -13.73
C ALA A 32 5.39 1.26 -12.23
N LEU A 33 4.36 1.88 -11.61
CA LEU A 33 3.99 1.60 -10.22
C LEU A 33 3.48 0.16 -10.05
N ARG A 34 2.63 -0.28 -10.97
CA ARG A 34 2.07 -1.64 -10.95
C ARG A 34 3.17 -2.68 -11.10
N ASP A 35 4.03 -2.52 -12.11
CA ASP A 35 5.11 -3.46 -12.40
C ASP A 35 6.06 -3.57 -11.21
N TRP A 36 6.46 -2.44 -10.62
CA TRP A 36 7.29 -2.46 -9.42
C TRP A 36 6.59 -3.11 -8.22
N CYS A 37 5.34 -2.76 -7.96
CA CYS A 37 4.62 -3.26 -6.78
C CYS A 37 4.44 -4.78 -6.81
N LEU A 38 4.18 -5.33 -8.01
CA LEU A 38 3.91 -6.76 -8.22
C LEU A 38 5.15 -7.55 -8.62
N ALA A 39 6.29 -6.89 -8.84
CA ALA A 39 7.55 -7.56 -9.15
C ALA A 39 8.04 -8.40 -7.96
N ASP A 40 8.70 -9.49 -8.28
CA ASP A 40 9.45 -10.34 -7.32
C ASP A 40 8.66 -10.72 -6.05
N LEU A 41 7.35 -10.87 -6.17
CA LEU A 41 6.56 -11.55 -5.15
C LEU A 41 6.88 -13.05 -5.21
N PRO A 42 7.36 -13.71 -4.22
CA PRO A 42 7.59 -13.43 -2.80
C PRO A 42 9.05 -13.13 -2.42
N ALA A 43 9.96 -13.01 -3.38
CA ALA A 43 11.40 -12.94 -3.11
C ALA A 43 11.84 -11.64 -2.43
N ALA A 44 11.11 -10.54 -2.66
CA ALA A 44 11.40 -9.24 -2.06
C ALA A 44 10.32 -8.84 -1.05
N PRO A 45 10.46 -9.22 0.23
CA PRO A 45 9.45 -8.92 1.25
C PRO A 45 9.33 -7.41 1.55
N TRP A 46 10.34 -6.61 1.23
CA TRP A 46 10.38 -5.17 1.44
C TRP A 46 10.89 -4.46 0.19
N SER A 47 10.21 -3.39 -0.21
CA SER A 47 10.70 -2.51 -1.27
C SER A 47 10.16 -1.10 -1.11
N VAL A 48 11.01 -0.11 -1.37
CA VAL A 48 10.66 1.31 -1.36
C VAL A 48 10.86 1.88 -2.75
N ALA A 49 9.88 2.63 -3.22
CA ALA A 49 9.98 3.42 -4.43
C ALA A 49 9.72 4.90 -4.13
N CYS A 50 10.33 5.76 -4.92
CA CYS A 50 10.16 7.20 -4.83
C CYS A 50 9.70 7.76 -6.17
N HIS A 51 8.70 8.61 -6.13
CA HIS A 51 8.34 9.48 -7.23
C HIS A 51 8.59 10.93 -6.82
N ALA A 52 9.42 11.64 -7.55
CA ALA A 52 9.71 13.05 -7.32
C ALA A 52 9.16 13.90 -8.46
N GLY A 53 8.49 14.98 -8.12
CA GLY A 53 7.93 15.89 -9.10
C GLY A 53 7.24 17.10 -8.48
N PRO A 54 6.99 18.16 -9.28
CA PRO A 54 6.35 19.38 -8.81
C PRO A 54 4.88 19.15 -8.43
N ASP A 55 4.20 18.27 -9.16
CA ASP A 55 2.82 17.90 -8.88
C ASP A 55 2.77 16.64 -8.00
N ARG A 56 2.21 16.78 -6.82
CA ARG A 56 1.97 15.66 -5.91
C ARG A 56 0.51 15.19 -5.92
N VAL A 57 -0.37 15.96 -6.52
CA VAL A 57 -1.82 15.67 -6.50
C VAL A 57 -2.14 14.52 -7.44
N LEU A 58 -1.69 14.61 -8.69
CA LEU A 58 -1.95 13.59 -9.69
C LEU A 58 -1.32 12.24 -9.33
N PRO A 59 -0.02 12.15 -8.94
CA PRO A 59 0.57 10.90 -8.46
C PRO A 59 -0.16 10.29 -7.26
N MET A 60 -0.61 11.13 -6.30
CA MET A 60 -1.39 10.65 -5.15
C MET A 60 -2.73 10.04 -5.58
N ARG A 61 -3.43 10.68 -6.52
CA ARG A 61 -4.69 10.17 -7.06
C ARG A 61 -4.51 8.88 -7.86
N ARG A 62 -3.45 8.76 -8.64
CA ARG A 62 -3.09 7.52 -9.36
C ARG A 62 -2.72 6.39 -8.39
N ALA A 63 -1.91 6.68 -7.38
CA ALA A 63 -1.59 5.73 -6.33
C ALA A 63 -2.84 5.29 -5.55
N GLY A 64 -3.79 6.19 -5.31
CA GLY A 64 -5.08 5.87 -4.71
C GLY A 64 -5.93 4.94 -5.58
N ALA A 65 -5.99 5.17 -6.90
CA ALA A 65 -6.68 4.29 -7.82
C ALA A 65 -6.07 2.87 -7.82
N PHE A 66 -4.74 2.80 -7.86
CA PHE A 66 -4.03 1.52 -7.78
C PHE A 66 -4.25 0.83 -6.42
N ALA A 67 -4.25 1.57 -5.32
CA ALA A 67 -4.55 1.06 -3.99
C ALA A 67 -5.95 0.42 -3.92
N LEU A 68 -6.96 1.06 -4.52
CA LEU A 68 -8.34 0.52 -4.60
C LEU A 68 -8.45 -0.69 -5.53
N GLU A 69 -7.56 -0.84 -6.48
CA GLU A 69 -7.45 -2.07 -7.28
C GLU A 69 -6.88 -3.20 -6.45
N LEU A 70 -5.78 -2.94 -5.72
CA LEU A 70 -5.10 -3.92 -4.89
C LEU A 70 -5.95 -4.42 -3.71
N ASP A 71 -6.71 -3.55 -3.06
CA ASP A 71 -7.55 -3.91 -1.91
C ASP A 71 -8.84 -4.64 -2.28
N GLY A 72 -9.05 -4.88 -3.57
CA GLY A 72 -10.21 -5.59 -4.09
C GLY A 72 -11.50 -4.77 -4.12
N THR A 73 -11.47 -3.47 -3.84
CA THR A 73 -12.66 -2.59 -3.90
C THR A 73 -13.29 -2.62 -5.29
N HIS A 74 -12.47 -2.53 -6.34
CA HIS A 74 -12.97 -2.61 -7.72
C HIS A 74 -13.59 -3.99 -8.03
N ARG A 75 -13.01 -5.09 -7.53
CA ARG A 75 -13.59 -6.43 -7.69
C ARG A 75 -14.93 -6.54 -6.96
N LEU A 76 -15.03 -5.96 -5.76
CA LEU A 76 -16.28 -5.95 -5.01
C LEU A 76 -17.38 -5.12 -5.70
N GLN A 77 -17.01 -3.99 -6.30
CA GLN A 77 -17.92 -3.15 -7.07
C GLN A 77 -18.40 -3.86 -8.36
N ALA A 78 -17.53 -4.62 -9.01
CA ALA A 78 -17.85 -5.39 -10.19
C ALA A 78 -18.75 -6.61 -9.90
N CYS A 79 -18.84 -7.07 -8.65
CA CYS A 79 -19.72 -8.16 -8.26
C CYS A 79 -21.19 -7.72 -8.27
N THR A 80 -21.95 -8.14 -9.28
CA THR A 80 -23.37 -7.77 -9.45
C THR A 80 -24.33 -8.52 -8.53
N GLY A 81 -23.90 -9.64 -7.93
CA GLY A 81 -24.77 -10.51 -7.12
C GLY A 81 -24.27 -10.71 -5.68
N ALA A 82 -25.21 -11.10 -4.79
CA ALA A 82 -24.88 -11.43 -3.40
C ALA A 82 -23.91 -12.62 -3.27
N LEU A 83 -24.05 -13.60 -4.15
CA LEU A 83 -23.21 -14.80 -4.17
C LEU A 83 -21.75 -14.47 -4.52
N GLY A 84 -21.51 -13.64 -5.55
CA GLY A 84 -20.17 -13.21 -5.93
C GLY A 84 -19.48 -12.41 -4.82
N ARG A 85 -20.23 -11.56 -4.13
CA ARG A 85 -19.72 -10.82 -2.95
C ARG A 85 -19.37 -11.75 -1.78
N LEU A 86 -20.17 -12.79 -1.55
CA LEU A 86 -19.92 -13.78 -0.52
C LEU A 86 -18.67 -14.59 -0.87
N GLN A 87 -18.51 -15.04 -2.11
CA GLN A 87 -17.34 -15.78 -2.58
C GLN A 87 -16.06 -14.96 -2.41
N LEU A 88 -16.08 -13.67 -2.79
CA LEU A 88 -14.92 -12.79 -2.60
C LEU A 88 -14.56 -12.65 -1.12
N ARG A 89 -15.55 -12.49 -0.24
CA ARG A 89 -15.31 -12.41 1.21
C ARG A 89 -14.72 -13.70 1.79
N LEU A 90 -15.21 -14.85 1.34
CA LEU A 90 -14.65 -16.14 1.75
C LEU A 90 -13.23 -16.33 1.26
N ALA A 91 -12.93 -15.95 0.02
CA ALA A 91 -11.58 -16.01 -0.53
C ALA A 91 -10.60 -15.15 0.28
N VAL A 92 -11.00 -13.93 0.67
CA VAL A 92 -10.20 -13.04 1.51
C VAL A 92 -9.98 -13.63 2.90
N LYS A 93 -11.01 -14.22 3.52
CA LYS A 93 -10.87 -14.90 4.83
C LYS A 93 -9.95 -16.11 4.75
N LEU A 94 -10.01 -16.88 3.67
CA LEU A 94 -9.12 -18.02 3.45
C LEU A 94 -7.67 -17.55 3.25
N GLN A 95 -7.46 -16.46 2.53
CA GLN A 95 -6.15 -15.82 2.40
C GLN A 95 -5.59 -15.42 3.78
N ASP A 96 -6.42 -14.81 4.63
CA ASP A 96 -6.04 -14.43 5.99
C ASP A 96 -5.69 -15.62 6.88
N ALA A 97 -6.36 -16.74 6.70
CA ALA A 97 -6.09 -17.95 7.45
C ALA A 97 -4.79 -18.67 7.04
N GLN A 98 -4.28 -18.38 5.84
CA GLN A 98 -3.07 -18.97 5.29
C GLN A 98 -1.83 -18.08 5.50
N PHE A 99 -1.44 -17.86 6.75
CA PHE A 99 -0.32 -16.96 7.10
C PHE A 99 1.00 -17.33 6.45
N SER A 100 1.29 -18.61 6.28
CA SER A 100 2.56 -19.11 5.72
C SER A 100 2.58 -19.17 4.19
N ARG A 101 1.44 -18.97 3.52
CA ARG A 101 1.39 -19.01 2.06
C ARG A 101 2.15 -17.82 1.46
N PRO A 102 3.04 -18.04 0.49
CA PRO A 102 3.65 -16.93 -0.26
C PRO A 102 2.61 -16.04 -0.92
N ALA A 103 2.88 -14.76 -1.00
CA ALA A 103 2.00 -13.80 -1.68
C ALA A 103 1.94 -14.09 -3.19
N GLN A 104 0.75 -13.92 -3.75
CA GLN A 104 0.48 -14.10 -5.19
C GLN A 104 -0.10 -12.82 -5.79
N ALA A 105 0.07 -12.64 -7.08
CA ALA A 105 -0.41 -11.44 -7.80
C ALA A 105 -1.94 -11.23 -7.72
N GLY A 106 -2.69 -12.28 -7.41
CA GLY A 106 -4.15 -12.22 -7.26
C GLY A 106 -4.64 -11.97 -5.84
N ASP A 107 -3.74 -11.93 -4.86
CA ASP A 107 -4.10 -11.70 -3.46
C ASP A 107 -4.67 -10.30 -3.25
N VAL A 108 -5.55 -10.18 -2.27
CA VAL A 108 -6.03 -8.89 -1.80
C VAL A 108 -4.99 -8.28 -0.87
N TRP A 109 -4.64 -7.03 -1.13
CA TRP A 109 -3.66 -6.28 -0.36
C TRP A 109 -4.34 -5.37 0.65
N ASP A 110 -3.67 -5.11 1.74
CA ASP A 110 -3.98 -3.96 2.56
C ASP A 110 -3.32 -2.73 1.93
N SER A 111 -4.08 -1.65 1.75
CA SER A 111 -3.58 -0.44 1.11
C SER A 111 -4.04 0.82 1.81
N GLY A 112 -3.16 1.81 1.88
CA GLY A 112 -3.48 3.08 2.51
C GLY A 112 -2.35 4.09 2.39
N TYR A 113 -2.60 5.30 2.91
CA TYR A 113 -1.57 6.33 3.01
C TYR A 113 -1.28 6.68 4.47
N VAL A 114 -0.04 7.06 4.73
CA VAL A 114 0.41 7.54 6.04
C VAL A 114 0.36 9.06 6.03
N PRO A 115 -0.33 9.69 7.00
CA PRO A 115 -0.27 11.13 7.19
C PRO A 115 1.16 11.58 7.48
N ASP A 116 1.51 12.78 7.03
CA ASP A 116 2.80 13.41 7.28
C ASP A 116 2.86 13.96 8.72
N THR A 117 2.92 13.06 9.68
CA THR A 117 3.01 13.39 11.11
C THR A 117 4.01 12.48 11.81
N GLN A 118 4.72 13.01 12.79
CA GLN A 118 5.70 12.26 13.54
C GLN A 118 5.09 11.04 14.26
N SER A 119 3.88 11.18 14.79
CA SER A 119 3.16 10.07 15.45
C SER A 119 2.83 8.94 14.48
N ALA A 120 2.45 9.27 13.24
CA ALA A 120 2.19 8.27 12.21
C ALA A 120 3.47 7.52 11.81
N TRP A 121 4.59 8.20 11.74
CA TRP A 121 5.87 7.56 11.42
C TRP A 121 6.39 6.69 12.57
N GLN A 122 6.20 7.10 13.82
CA GLN A 122 6.49 6.26 14.96
C GLN A 122 5.62 4.99 14.98
N ALA A 123 4.32 5.12 14.71
CA ALA A 123 3.43 3.98 14.59
C ALA A 123 3.86 3.03 13.45
N LEU A 124 4.35 3.59 12.34
CA LEU A 124 4.83 2.79 11.22
C LEU A 124 6.00 1.88 11.60
N THR A 125 6.89 2.28 12.53
CA THR A 125 8.03 1.45 12.97
C THR A 125 7.60 0.15 13.65
N HIS A 126 6.38 0.07 14.18
CA HIS A 126 5.82 -1.10 14.84
C HIS A 126 4.87 -1.91 13.94
N PHE A 127 4.78 -1.54 12.66
CA PHE A 127 3.87 -2.17 11.71
C PHE A 127 4.20 -3.64 11.47
N GLU A 128 3.18 -4.50 11.53
CA GLU A 128 3.25 -5.91 11.18
C GLU A 128 2.18 -6.29 10.16
N PRO A 129 2.57 -6.55 8.90
CA PRO A 129 1.62 -6.87 7.85
C PRO A 129 1.02 -8.26 8.04
N ARG A 130 -0.30 -8.36 7.98
CA ARG A 130 -1.02 -9.65 7.90
C ARG A 130 -1.23 -10.10 6.46
N ARG A 131 -1.27 -9.15 5.55
CA ARG A 131 -1.42 -9.32 4.11
C ARG A 131 -0.30 -8.59 3.39
N PRO A 132 -0.09 -8.86 2.10
CA PRO A 132 0.67 -7.94 1.27
C PRO A 132 0.15 -6.52 1.48
N THR A 133 1.05 -5.56 1.67
CA THR A 133 0.64 -4.19 2.05
C THR A 133 1.27 -3.16 1.12
N PHE A 134 0.45 -2.24 0.65
CA PHE A 134 0.87 -1.08 -0.13
C PHE A 134 0.64 0.21 0.65
N ILE A 135 1.71 0.91 0.93
CA ILE A 135 1.72 2.13 1.75
C ILE A 135 2.14 3.31 0.88
N VAL A 136 1.35 4.38 0.87
CA VAL A 136 1.72 5.63 0.24
C VAL A 136 2.06 6.66 1.30
N ILE A 137 3.22 7.29 1.16
CA ILE A 137 3.68 8.37 2.04
C ILE A 137 3.76 9.64 1.21
N ARG A 138 3.07 10.66 1.67
CA ARG A 138 3.15 12.01 1.12
C ARG A 138 3.91 12.87 2.12
N GLY A 139 5.06 13.37 1.74
CA GLY A 139 5.77 14.25 2.66
C GLY A 139 7.15 14.66 2.18
N SER A 140 7.70 15.61 2.91
CA SER A 140 9.11 15.95 2.85
C SER A 140 9.91 14.81 3.46
N MET A 141 11.06 14.51 2.86
CA MET A 141 12.03 13.56 3.39
C MET A 141 12.67 14.09 4.68
N GLU A 142 11.88 14.12 5.75
CA GLU A 142 12.42 14.45 7.06
C GLU A 142 13.22 13.27 7.63
N ALA A 143 14.18 13.57 8.49
CA ALA A 143 15.03 12.55 9.12
C ALA A 143 14.20 11.45 9.80
N GLY A 144 13.06 11.78 10.37
CA GLY A 144 12.15 10.82 11.00
C GLY A 144 11.58 9.79 10.03
N LEU A 145 11.19 10.19 8.81
CA LEU A 145 10.73 9.27 7.79
C LEU A 145 11.85 8.33 7.31
N ALA A 146 13.03 8.88 7.05
CA ALA A 146 14.18 8.07 6.63
C ALA A 146 14.54 7.03 7.70
N GLN A 147 14.52 7.39 8.97
CA GLN A 147 14.76 6.49 10.09
C GLN A 147 13.66 5.41 10.20
N ALA A 148 12.39 5.79 10.05
CA ALA A 148 11.27 4.83 10.07
C ALA A 148 11.39 3.80 8.95
N LEU A 149 11.70 4.25 7.73
CA LEU A 149 11.88 3.36 6.57
C LEU A 149 13.11 2.45 6.74
N ALA A 150 14.22 2.95 7.28
CA ALA A 150 15.39 2.13 7.59
C ALA A 150 15.07 1.08 8.65
N THR A 151 14.32 1.45 9.70
CA THR A 151 13.88 0.51 10.75
C THR A 151 13.02 -0.60 10.16
N LEU A 152 12.07 -0.25 9.29
CA LEU A 152 11.21 -1.23 8.60
C LEU A 152 12.01 -2.13 7.65
N GLY A 153 12.95 -1.56 6.90
CA GLY A 153 13.77 -2.31 5.95
C GLY A 153 14.67 -3.36 6.62
N ASN A 154 15.04 -3.15 7.86
CA ASN A 154 15.84 -4.08 8.66
C ASN A 154 14.98 -5.20 9.30
N ARG A 155 13.65 -5.12 9.22
CA ARG A 155 12.75 -6.14 9.74
C ARG A 155 12.48 -7.17 8.65
N GLY A 156 12.52 -8.45 9.02
CA GLY A 156 12.04 -9.51 8.13
C GLY A 156 10.51 -9.53 8.14
N PHE A 157 9.88 -9.28 7.00
CA PHE A 157 8.43 -9.39 6.86
C PHE A 157 8.04 -10.74 6.27
N ALA A 158 7.02 -11.36 6.85
CA ALA A 158 6.43 -12.59 6.30
C ALA A 158 5.56 -12.34 5.06
N LYS A 159 5.11 -11.10 4.87
CA LYS A 159 4.29 -10.66 3.73
C LYS A 159 4.95 -9.46 3.05
N PRO A 160 4.82 -9.31 1.73
CA PRO A 160 5.38 -8.17 1.02
C PRO A 160 4.85 -6.84 1.52
N VAL A 161 5.74 -5.89 1.73
CA VAL A 161 5.44 -4.50 2.03
C VAL A 161 6.05 -3.62 0.94
N ARG A 162 5.25 -2.81 0.32
CA ARG A 162 5.65 -1.86 -0.71
C ARG A 162 5.35 -0.45 -0.23
N VAL A 163 6.35 0.40 -0.20
CA VAL A 163 6.20 1.80 0.22
C VAL A 163 6.51 2.72 -0.95
N LEU A 164 5.52 3.50 -1.36
CA LEU A 164 5.69 4.57 -2.34
C LEU A 164 5.80 5.91 -1.62
N VAL A 165 6.91 6.60 -1.82
CA VAL A 165 7.14 7.96 -1.31
C VAL A 165 6.91 8.96 -2.43
N LEU A 166 5.97 9.88 -2.23
CA LEU A 166 5.70 11.00 -3.13
C LEU A 166 6.46 12.22 -2.63
N ALA A 167 7.65 12.43 -3.17
CA ALA A 167 8.54 13.52 -2.84
C ALA A 167 8.23 14.78 -3.66
N GLY A 168 8.57 15.96 -3.13
CA GLY A 168 8.50 17.21 -3.89
C GLY A 168 9.74 17.45 -4.74
N ASP A 169 9.66 18.47 -5.59
CA ASP A 169 10.81 18.94 -6.34
C ASP A 169 11.98 19.32 -5.43
N GLY A 170 13.17 19.00 -5.87
CA GLY A 170 14.40 19.34 -5.17
C GLY A 170 14.71 18.50 -3.93
N GLN A 171 13.88 17.52 -3.61
CA GLN A 171 14.19 16.58 -2.54
C GLN A 171 15.16 15.50 -3.01
N ALA A 172 16.19 15.23 -2.21
CA ALA A 172 17.12 14.16 -2.50
C ALA A 172 16.39 12.80 -2.54
N PRO A 173 16.70 11.95 -3.52
CA PRO A 173 16.12 10.62 -3.57
C PRO A 173 16.51 9.83 -2.31
N LEU A 174 15.61 9.00 -1.85
CA LEU A 174 15.87 8.05 -0.77
C LEU A 174 17.01 7.09 -1.17
N PRO A 175 18.05 6.94 -0.37
CA PRO A 175 19.06 5.92 -0.61
C PRO A 175 18.42 4.53 -0.73
N GLY A 176 18.67 3.84 -1.83
CA GLY A 176 18.15 2.50 -2.09
C GLY A 176 16.69 2.41 -2.54
N ALA A 177 15.98 3.53 -2.70
CA ALA A 177 14.65 3.54 -3.28
C ALA A 177 14.72 3.50 -4.82
N LEU A 178 13.82 2.73 -5.44
CA LEU A 178 13.64 2.75 -6.88
C LEU A 178 12.93 4.03 -7.31
N HIS A 179 13.43 4.72 -8.33
CA HIS A 179 12.72 5.85 -8.92
C HIS A 179 11.64 5.36 -9.88
N ILE A 180 10.39 5.77 -9.66
CA ILE A 180 9.25 5.46 -10.54
C ILE A 180 8.90 6.73 -11.33
N PRO A 181 8.99 6.69 -12.68
CA PRO A 181 8.52 7.79 -13.51
C PRO A 181 7.00 7.93 -13.44
N ALA A 182 6.49 9.13 -13.70
CA ALA A 182 5.06 9.43 -13.71
C ALA A 182 4.31 8.77 -14.88
#